data_f31ca50c09ba4f4d160e87ab84e9aa92
#
_entry.id   f31ca50c09ba4f4d160e87ab84e9aa92
#
_cell.length_a   1.000
_cell.length_b   1.000
_cell.length_c   1.000
_cell.angle_alpha   90.00
_cell.angle_beta   90.00
_cell.angle_gamma   90.00
#
_symmetry.space_group_name_H-M   'P 1'
#
loop_
_entity.id
_entity.type
_entity.pdbx_description
1 polymer ?
#
loop_
_entity_poly.entity_id
_entity_poly.type
_entity_poly.pdbx_seq_one_letter_code
_entity_poly.pdbx_strand_id
1 'polypeptide(L)'
;MKNFIRIAILAVAVFTLAAIPAQAGKKNGKAAVTFESYRMELGNVPEKGGPVSCEFAFTNTGDANLLIIDAKATCGCTRPEYPKKPVAPGKSGKVKVTYNPAGRPGPIDRTVTITTNGKTKKVRLHIVGNVIPGKK
;
A
#
# COMPACT_ATOMS: atom_id res chain seq x y z
N MET A 1 -27.87 62.89 -48.23
CA MET A 1 -28.46 61.73 -47.57
C MET A 1 -27.35 60.84 -47.03
N LYS A 2 -27.28 60.74 -45.76
CA LYS A 2 -26.14 60.12 -45.09
C LYS A 2 -26.52 58.69 -44.72
N ASN A 3 -25.88 57.71 -45.40
CA ASN A 3 -25.99 56.33 -45.09
C ASN A 3 -24.97 55.97 -44.00
N PHE A 4 -25.43 55.80 -42.79
CA PHE A 4 -24.61 55.25 -41.74
C PHE A 4 -24.61 53.71 -41.83
N ILE A 5 -23.53 53.18 -42.38
CA ILE A 5 -23.30 51.74 -42.33
C ILE A 5 -22.76 51.45 -40.92
N ARG A 6 -23.62 50.81 -40.12
CA ARG A 6 -23.18 50.27 -38.85
C ARG A 6 -22.51 48.93 -39.10
N ILE A 7 -21.20 48.95 -39.04
CA ILE A 7 -20.40 47.71 -39.02
C ILE A 7 -20.54 47.11 -37.62
N ALA A 8 -21.31 46.07 -37.52
CA ALA A 8 -21.32 45.23 -36.34
C ALA A 8 -20.06 44.37 -36.30
N ILE A 9 -19.13 44.73 -35.44
CA ILE A 9 -17.95 43.90 -35.21
C ILE A 9 -18.39 42.74 -34.34
N LEU A 10 -18.57 41.58 -34.93
CA LEU A 10 -18.73 40.34 -34.20
C LEU A 10 -17.35 39.98 -33.62
N ALA A 11 -17.22 40.20 -32.32
CA ALA A 11 -16.07 39.68 -31.61
C ALA A 11 -16.26 38.17 -31.42
N VAL A 12 -15.63 37.39 -32.28
CA VAL A 12 -15.49 35.97 -32.10
C VAL A 12 -14.48 35.76 -30.96
N ALA A 13 -14.99 35.53 -29.77
CA ALA A 13 -14.16 35.08 -28.67
C ALA A 13 -13.68 33.65 -28.96
N VAL A 14 -12.49 33.53 -29.52
CA VAL A 14 -11.80 32.25 -29.64
C VAL A 14 -11.38 31.85 -28.24
N PHE A 15 -12.21 31.01 -27.63
CA PHE A 15 -11.85 30.35 -26.39
C PHE A 15 -10.78 29.31 -26.72
N THR A 16 -9.52 29.73 -26.73
CA THR A 16 -8.41 28.81 -26.80
C THR A 16 -8.38 28.03 -25.49
N LEU A 17 -8.89 26.82 -25.55
CA LEU A 17 -8.71 25.85 -24.49
C LEU A 17 -7.20 25.57 -24.42
N ALA A 18 -6.50 26.30 -23.56
CA ALA A 18 -5.12 26.02 -23.26
C ALA A 18 -5.07 24.65 -22.58
N ALA A 19 -4.71 23.64 -23.34
CA ALA A 19 -4.31 22.37 -22.79
C ALA A 19 -3.10 22.64 -21.89
N ILE A 20 -3.34 22.62 -20.58
CA ILE A 20 -2.27 22.64 -19.59
C ILE A 20 -1.49 21.35 -19.80
N PRO A 21 -0.24 21.39 -20.25
CA PRO A 21 0.57 20.19 -20.27
C PRO A 21 0.70 19.74 -18.82
N ALA A 22 0.20 18.56 -18.52
CA ALA A 22 0.50 17.90 -17.28
C ALA A 22 2.02 17.70 -17.26
N GLN A 23 2.72 18.63 -16.68
CA GLN A 23 4.14 18.50 -16.45
C GLN A 23 4.32 17.39 -15.43
N ALA A 24 4.61 16.20 -15.95
CA ALA A 24 5.25 15.16 -15.16
C ALA A 24 6.66 15.69 -14.84
N GLY A 25 6.73 16.63 -13.89
CA GLY A 25 7.99 17.08 -13.34
C GLY A 25 8.72 15.85 -12.82
N LYS A 26 9.95 15.64 -13.26
CA LYS A 26 10.87 14.71 -12.60
C LYS A 26 11.10 15.22 -11.19
N LYS A 27 10.20 14.88 -10.29
CA LYS A 27 10.45 15.03 -8.87
C LYS A 27 11.51 13.99 -8.54
N ASN A 28 12.69 14.41 -8.12
CA ASN A 28 13.69 13.55 -7.49
C ASN A 28 13.14 13.07 -6.14
N GLY A 29 11.92 12.58 -6.16
CA GLY A 29 11.21 12.12 -5.00
C GLY A 29 11.66 10.72 -4.61
N LYS A 30 11.46 10.41 -3.35
CA LYS A 30 11.62 9.06 -2.84
C LYS A 30 10.25 8.45 -2.55
N ALA A 31 10.12 7.17 -2.78
CA ALA A 31 8.99 6.41 -2.30
C ALA A 31 8.95 6.43 -0.76
N ALA A 32 7.77 6.35 -0.20
CA ALA A 32 7.58 6.20 1.23
C ALA A 32 6.38 5.30 1.48
N VAL A 33 6.53 4.35 2.38
CA VAL A 33 5.46 3.45 2.77
C VAL A 33 4.89 3.86 4.13
N THR A 34 3.57 3.93 4.21
CA THR A 34 2.85 4.12 5.46
C THR A 34 1.79 3.02 5.58
N PHE A 35 1.90 2.21 6.62
CA PHE A 35 0.90 1.18 6.92
C PHE A 35 -0.21 1.76 7.80
N GLU A 36 -1.44 1.31 7.60
CA GLU A 36 -2.57 1.69 8.47
C GLU A 36 -2.39 1.14 9.89
N SER A 37 -1.79 -0.05 10.00
CA SER A 37 -1.40 -0.65 11.27
C SER A 37 -0.10 -1.42 11.12
N TYR A 38 0.73 -1.37 12.13
CA TYR A 38 1.99 -2.13 12.20
C TYR A 38 1.87 -3.37 13.09
N ARG A 39 0.71 -3.56 13.70
CA ARG A 39 0.40 -4.68 14.58
C ARG A 39 -0.99 -5.21 14.27
N MET A 40 -1.10 -6.51 14.16
CA MET A 40 -2.37 -7.19 13.92
C MET A 40 -2.59 -8.27 14.96
N GLU A 41 -3.76 -8.26 15.57
CA GLU A 41 -4.15 -9.28 16.53
C GLU A 41 -5.02 -10.34 15.84
N LEU A 42 -4.54 -11.58 15.90
CA LEU A 42 -5.29 -12.72 15.38
C LEU A 42 -6.31 -13.26 16.41
N GLY A 43 -6.19 -12.83 17.68
CA GLY A 43 -7.02 -13.35 18.76
C GLY A 43 -6.72 -14.81 19.06
N ASN A 44 -7.73 -15.54 19.46
CA ASN A 44 -7.63 -16.98 19.76
C ASN A 44 -7.75 -17.77 18.46
N VAL A 45 -6.70 -18.51 18.13
CA VAL A 45 -6.60 -19.32 16.91
C VAL A 45 -6.59 -20.81 17.30
N PRO A 46 -7.52 -21.62 16.81
CA PRO A 46 -7.49 -23.06 17.06
C PRO A 46 -6.26 -23.71 16.42
N GLU A 47 -5.52 -24.50 17.19
CA GLU A 47 -4.34 -25.22 16.69
C GLU A 47 -4.65 -26.12 15.47
N LYS A 48 -5.81 -26.74 15.49
CA LYS A 48 -6.27 -27.65 14.42
C LYS A 48 -7.19 -26.98 13.40
N GLY A 49 -7.36 -25.65 13.49
CA GLY A 49 -8.26 -24.89 12.62
C GLY A 49 -7.71 -24.55 11.24
N GLY A 50 -6.45 -24.89 10.98
CA GLY A 50 -5.76 -24.55 9.74
C GLY A 50 -5.16 -23.16 9.74
N PRO A 51 -4.46 -22.78 8.65
CA PRO A 51 -3.81 -21.46 8.55
C PRO A 51 -4.82 -20.32 8.63
N VAL A 52 -4.40 -19.24 9.26
CA VAL A 52 -5.15 -17.97 9.34
C VAL A 52 -4.38 -16.87 8.66
N SER A 53 -5.08 -15.93 8.05
CA SER A 53 -4.48 -14.82 7.31
C SER A 53 -4.95 -13.48 7.84
N CYS A 54 -4.09 -12.50 7.74
CA CYS A 54 -4.43 -11.10 7.95
C CYS A 54 -3.79 -10.24 6.86
N GLU A 55 -4.30 -9.03 6.69
CA GLU A 55 -3.82 -8.10 5.69
C GLU A 55 -3.37 -6.80 6.34
N PHE A 56 -2.21 -6.30 5.93
CA PHE A 56 -1.69 -5.00 6.30
C PHE A 56 -1.83 -4.07 5.10
N ALA A 57 -2.77 -3.15 5.17
CA ALA A 57 -2.95 -2.14 4.13
C ALA A 57 -1.88 -1.06 4.26
N PHE A 58 -1.33 -0.64 3.14
CA PHE A 58 -0.34 0.43 3.07
C PHE A 58 -0.64 1.39 1.92
N THR A 59 -0.08 2.58 2.04
CA THR A 59 -0.15 3.61 1.00
C THR A 59 1.25 4.11 0.70
N ASN A 60 1.54 4.34 -0.58
CA ASN A 60 2.74 5.07 -0.96
C ASN A 60 2.51 6.56 -0.71
N THR A 61 3.07 7.07 0.36
CA THR A 61 2.97 8.48 0.76
C THR A 61 4.14 9.33 0.24
N GLY A 62 4.99 8.75 -0.58
CA GLY A 62 6.12 9.42 -1.20
C GLY A 62 5.81 10.00 -2.58
N ASP A 63 6.86 10.41 -3.28
CA ASP A 63 6.80 11.07 -4.58
C ASP A 63 7.30 10.20 -5.74
N ALA A 64 7.76 9.00 -5.47
CA ALA A 64 8.24 8.03 -6.44
C ALA A 64 7.56 6.67 -6.26
N ASN A 65 7.63 5.82 -7.27
CA ASN A 65 7.08 4.47 -7.19
C ASN A 65 7.69 3.67 -6.05
N LEU A 66 6.83 3.09 -5.23
CA LEU A 66 7.21 2.21 -4.13
C LEU A 66 7.31 0.78 -4.63
N LEU A 67 8.46 0.17 -4.42
CA LEU A 67 8.66 -1.25 -4.67
C LEU A 67 8.96 -1.96 -3.35
N ILE A 68 8.19 -3.00 -3.05
CA ILE A 68 8.51 -3.93 -1.98
C ILE A 68 9.48 -4.95 -2.56
N ILE A 69 10.69 -4.98 -2.01
CA ILE A 69 11.79 -5.82 -2.51
C ILE A 69 11.72 -7.22 -1.92
N ASP A 70 11.40 -7.29 -0.63
CA ASP A 70 11.39 -8.54 0.11
C ASP A 70 10.49 -8.45 1.35
N ALA A 71 10.04 -9.59 1.82
CA ALA A 71 9.31 -9.73 3.07
C ALA A 71 9.76 -11.01 3.78
N LYS A 72 10.35 -10.86 4.96
CA LYS A 72 10.85 -11.98 5.75
C LYS A 72 10.14 -12.09 7.08
N ALA A 73 9.66 -13.29 7.37
CA ALA A 73 9.10 -13.62 8.67
C ALA A 73 10.15 -14.23 9.59
N THR A 74 9.92 -14.12 10.91
CA THR A 74 10.81 -14.67 11.93
C THR A 74 10.76 -16.19 12.04
N CYS A 75 9.77 -16.84 11.45
CA CYS A 75 9.68 -18.30 11.38
C CYS A 75 9.03 -18.77 10.06
N GLY A 76 9.27 -20.04 9.70
CA GLY A 76 8.63 -20.68 8.56
C GLY A 76 7.11 -20.91 8.72
N CYS A 77 6.57 -20.67 9.91
CA CYS A 77 5.14 -20.75 10.22
C CYS A 77 4.35 -19.54 9.69
N THR A 78 5.04 -18.52 9.28
CA THR A 78 4.46 -17.24 8.80
C THR A 78 4.90 -16.98 7.39
N ARG A 79 3.93 -16.82 6.49
CA ARG A 79 4.19 -16.58 5.07
C ARG A 79 3.64 -15.23 4.66
N PRO A 80 4.50 -14.25 4.36
CA PRO A 80 4.09 -12.97 3.80
C PRO A 80 3.95 -13.05 2.29
N GLU A 81 2.93 -12.38 1.76
CA GLU A 81 2.72 -12.15 0.34
C GLU A 81 2.54 -10.65 0.10
N TYR A 82 3.16 -10.12 -0.92
CA TYR A 82 3.19 -8.69 -1.21
C TYR A 82 3.10 -8.40 -2.71
N PRO A 83 2.64 -7.20 -3.11
CA PRO A 83 2.60 -6.82 -4.52
C PRO A 83 3.99 -6.81 -5.14
N LYS A 84 4.13 -7.48 -6.28
CA LYS A 84 5.39 -7.51 -7.05
C LYS A 84 5.53 -6.31 -7.98
N LYS A 85 4.42 -5.63 -8.28
CA LYS A 85 4.41 -4.43 -9.12
C LYS A 85 4.67 -3.18 -8.30
N PRO A 86 5.34 -2.16 -8.87
CA PRO A 86 5.49 -0.88 -8.21
C PRO A 86 4.14 -0.24 -7.87
N VAL A 87 4.06 0.40 -6.71
CA VAL A 87 2.89 1.16 -6.26
C VAL A 87 3.16 2.63 -6.50
N ALA A 88 2.36 3.25 -7.35
CA ALA A 88 2.50 4.67 -7.68
C ALA A 88 2.24 5.58 -6.47
N PRO A 89 2.76 6.81 -6.46
CA PRO A 89 2.49 7.78 -5.41
C PRO A 89 0.98 7.97 -5.17
N GLY A 90 0.57 7.97 -3.91
CA GLY A 90 -0.83 8.11 -3.51
C GLY A 90 -1.67 6.84 -3.68
N LYS A 91 -1.12 5.77 -4.22
CA LYS A 91 -1.80 4.49 -4.38
C LYS A 91 -1.55 3.58 -3.18
N SER A 92 -2.45 2.63 -3.01
CA SER A 92 -2.44 1.70 -1.89
C SER A 92 -2.23 0.26 -2.35
N GLY A 93 -1.78 -0.57 -1.42
CA GLY A 93 -1.62 -2.00 -1.61
C GLY A 93 -1.80 -2.73 -0.29
N LYS A 94 -1.65 -4.04 -0.32
CA LYS A 94 -1.80 -4.88 0.87
C LYS A 94 -0.68 -5.90 0.94
N VAL A 95 -0.18 -6.14 2.15
CA VAL A 95 0.67 -7.28 2.48
C VAL A 95 -0.20 -8.30 3.22
N LYS A 96 -0.37 -9.46 2.62
CA LYS A 96 -1.11 -10.57 3.23
C LYS A 96 -0.12 -11.45 3.98
N VAL A 97 -0.44 -11.75 5.23
CA VAL A 97 0.38 -12.63 6.06
C VAL A 97 -0.46 -13.82 6.52
N THR A 98 0.02 -15.00 6.22
CA THR A 98 -0.61 -16.27 6.61
C THR A 98 0.20 -16.92 7.71
N TYR A 99 -0.46 -17.29 8.81
CA TYR A 99 0.13 -17.97 9.94
C TYR A 99 -0.43 -19.38 10.08
N ASN A 100 0.43 -20.36 10.24
CA ASN A 100 0.05 -21.76 10.47
C ASN A 100 0.20 -22.10 11.96
N PRO A 101 -0.93 -22.31 12.68
CA PRO A 101 -0.92 -22.63 14.11
C PRO A 101 -0.60 -24.07 14.45
N ALA A 102 -0.55 -24.98 13.47
CA ALA A 102 -0.37 -26.40 13.69
C ALA A 102 0.90 -26.71 14.50
N GLY A 103 0.75 -27.44 15.61
CA GLY A 103 1.87 -27.81 16.49
C GLY A 103 2.49 -26.66 17.26
N ARG A 104 1.78 -25.54 17.41
CA ARG A 104 2.30 -24.30 18.04
C ARG A 104 1.32 -23.71 19.06
N PRO A 105 0.89 -24.48 20.09
CA PRO A 105 0.01 -23.93 21.11
C PRO A 105 0.70 -22.81 21.90
N GLY A 106 -0.08 -21.86 22.37
CA GLY A 106 0.40 -20.74 23.17
C GLY A 106 0.48 -19.42 22.43
N PRO A 107 1.20 -18.44 22.97
CA PRO A 107 1.24 -17.08 22.44
C PRO A 107 1.82 -17.01 21.01
N ILE A 108 1.20 -16.18 20.18
CA ILE A 108 1.71 -15.81 18.86
C ILE A 108 2.40 -14.45 19.01
N ASP A 109 3.66 -14.39 18.68
CA ASP A 109 4.42 -13.16 18.51
C ASP A 109 5.38 -13.35 17.34
N ARG A 110 5.00 -12.83 16.18
CA ARG A 110 5.77 -12.98 14.95
C ARG A 110 5.98 -11.63 14.31
N THR A 111 7.18 -11.44 13.81
CA THR A 111 7.57 -10.23 13.11
C THR A 111 7.80 -10.55 11.63
N VAL A 112 7.24 -9.72 10.76
CA VAL A 112 7.51 -9.72 9.34
C VAL A 112 8.26 -8.43 9.00
N THR A 113 9.45 -8.56 8.45
CA THR A 113 10.26 -7.42 8.01
C THR A 113 10.05 -7.21 6.51
N ILE A 114 9.52 -6.04 6.17
CA ILE A 114 9.30 -5.60 4.79
C ILE A 114 10.47 -4.73 4.38
N THR A 115 11.12 -5.10 3.28
CA THR A 115 12.20 -4.31 2.68
C THR A 115 11.66 -3.55 1.47
N THR A 116 11.92 -2.25 1.41
CA THR A 116 11.44 -1.37 0.35
C THR A 116 12.56 -0.57 -0.29
N ASN A 117 12.27 0.04 -1.45
CA ASN A 117 13.14 1.03 -2.09
C ASN A 117 12.95 2.46 -1.56
N GLY A 118 12.05 2.64 -0.58
CA GLY A 118 11.66 3.95 -0.09
C GLY A 118 12.62 4.58 0.93
N LYS A 119 12.17 5.67 1.52
CA LYS A 119 12.91 6.39 2.60
C LYS A 119 13.19 5.46 3.78
N THR A 120 12.19 4.69 4.18
CA THR A 120 12.34 3.64 5.18
C THR A 120 12.62 2.32 4.48
N LYS A 121 13.86 1.86 4.58
CA LYS A 121 14.31 0.64 3.91
C LYS A 121 13.68 -0.62 4.48
N LYS A 122 13.47 -0.66 5.77
CA LYS A 122 12.89 -1.81 6.48
C LYS A 122 11.77 -1.38 7.40
N VAL A 123 10.62 -2.04 7.26
CA VAL A 123 9.46 -1.85 8.13
C VAL A 123 9.13 -3.18 8.80
N ARG A 124 8.87 -3.15 10.08
CA ARG A 124 8.47 -4.33 10.85
C ARG A 124 6.98 -4.33 11.11
N LEU A 125 6.35 -5.43 10.73
CA LEU A 125 4.95 -5.71 11.02
C LEU A 125 4.88 -6.82 12.06
N HIS A 126 4.00 -6.68 13.03
CA HIS A 126 3.84 -7.63 14.13
C HIS A 126 2.49 -8.33 14.04
N ILE A 127 2.52 -9.65 14.24
CA ILE A 127 1.32 -10.47 14.37
C ILE A 127 1.34 -11.09 15.76
N VAL A 128 0.26 -10.89 16.48
CA VAL A 128 0.11 -11.39 17.83
C VAL A 128 -1.22 -12.11 18.00
N GLY A 129 -1.29 -12.97 18.98
CA GLY A 129 -2.49 -13.74 19.30
C GLY A 129 -2.17 -14.87 20.25
N ASN A 130 -3.05 -15.85 20.28
CA ASN A 130 -2.87 -17.04 21.10
C ASN A 130 -3.43 -18.28 20.39
N VAL A 131 -2.64 -19.32 20.29
CA VAL A 131 -3.08 -20.61 19.74
C VAL A 131 -3.68 -21.47 20.85
N ILE A 132 -4.95 -21.81 20.69
CA ILE A 132 -5.67 -22.68 21.62
C ILE A 132 -5.36 -24.13 21.27
N PRO A 133 -4.83 -24.94 22.23
CA PRO A 133 -4.56 -26.35 21.98
C PRO A 133 -5.79 -27.12 21.54
N GLY A 134 -5.62 -28.00 20.54
CA GLY A 134 -6.66 -28.94 20.18
C GLY A 134 -6.90 -29.94 21.30
N LYS A 135 -8.15 -30.20 21.64
CA LYS A 135 -8.48 -31.32 22.55
C LYS A 135 -7.99 -32.63 21.90
N LYS A 136 -7.30 -33.45 22.70
CA LYS A 136 -6.94 -34.82 22.32
C LYS A 136 -8.20 -35.67 22.15
#